data_e85d2eeb57f876e1cea34020b67db744
#
_entry.id   e85d2eeb57f876e1cea34020b67db744
#
_cell.length_a   1.000
_cell.length_b   1.000
_cell.length_c   1.000
_cell.angle_alpha   90.00
_cell.angle_beta   90.00
_cell.angle_gamma   90.00
#
_symmetry.space_group_name_H-M   'P 1'
#
loop_
_entity.id
_entity.type
_entity.pdbx_description
1 polymer ?
#
loop_
_entity_poly.entity_id
_entity_poly.type
_entity_poly.pdbx_seq_one_letter_code
_entity_poly.pdbx_strand_id
1 'polypeptide(L)'
;MRLTTRQTYYLVTSLNWFGAVLPMAVMILLAQSRGVGLAEIGLFMGLYSIVVAVLELPSGALADKMGRKRAYIIGGLLNVLARVVFLLAFDLTAFLAFAVVLGASRALTSGALEAWFIDALQAEDPATDLQPELAAAGSYQLVGLALGTLAGGALPTLFSFLPAEGVLTPLAVPLVASIGAQLVVAALAGVLIREERPSAVAGAADEQGDLRLAEVFSHVGQAVSAVVKSSRLRLLLLVDVVIGAILAGSENLWQPFFATLLPGADVAAGGGTLALGVVLGGSFGVGILGNFVATQLSRALGKRHALVSAIFQVAQGAAFVFLALSGRFLLATALFWLTYLTRSGWSSPHSSLFHREVTTDKRTVMLSAQSLAGFAGAFVGSVALGALAEATSIGTSWIVAGAAVAASALPYLILDAQDRRARPAKDPEATGASPDLATGAGRV
;
A
#
# COMPACT_ATOMS: atom_id res chain seq x y z
N MET A 1 2.97 29.23 20.26
CA MET A 1 3.97 28.99 19.18
C MET A 1 3.20 28.44 17.99
N ARG A 2 3.28 29.06 16.82
CA ARG A 2 2.56 28.56 15.62
C ARG A 2 3.46 27.53 14.93
N LEU A 3 2.93 26.34 14.66
CA LEU A 3 3.65 25.32 13.90
C LEU A 3 3.86 25.79 12.44
N THR A 4 5.00 25.45 11.85
CA THR A 4 5.27 25.66 10.42
C THR A 4 4.46 24.66 9.59
N THR A 5 4.34 24.86 8.26
CA THR A 5 3.71 23.92 7.34
C THR A 5 4.32 22.52 7.46
N ARG A 6 5.67 22.43 7.50
CA ARG A 6 6.41 21.17 7.68
C ARG A 6 6.05 20.47 8.98
N GLN A 7 6.13 21.19 10.11
CA GLN A 7 5.80 20.63 11.43
C GLN A 7 4.36 20.16 11.51
N THR A 8 3.42 20.92 10.92
CA THR A 8 2.01 20.55 10.87
C THR A 8 1.82 19.24 10.09
N TYR A 9 2.41 19.14 8.91
CA TYR A 9 2.30 17.94 8.07
C TYR A 9 2.90 16.70 8.75
N TYR A 10 4.11 16.81 9.28
CA TYR A 10 4.80 15.70 9.94
C TYR A 10 4.03 15.20 11.17
N LEU A 11 3.53 16.12 11.99
CA LEU A 11 2.72 15.78 13.17
C LEU A 11 1.42 15.07 12.77
N VAL A 12 0.65 15.67 11.85
CA VAL A 12 -0.64 15.11 11.40
C VAL A 12 -0.43 13.75 10.74
N THR A 13 0.58 13.61 9.88
CA THR A 13 0.90 12.33 9.21
C THR A 13 1.31 11.26 10.21
N SER A 14 2.22 11.57 11.15
CA SER A 14 2.66 10.59 12.15
C SER A 14 1.51 10.12 13.03
N LEU A 15 0.68 11.04 13.55
CA LEU A 15 -0.48 10.71 14.37
C LEU A 15 -1.57 9.96 13.59
N ASN A 16 -1.79 10.33 12.32
CA ASN A 16 -2.73 9.62 11.44
C ASN A 16 -2.34 8.16 11.28
N TRP A 17 -1.07 7.89 10.94
CA TRP A 17 -0.59 6.52 10.77
C TRP A 17 -0.52 5.76 12.09
N PHE A 18 -0.13 6.41 13.20
CA PHE A 18 -0.24 5.83 14.54
C PHE A 18 -1.68 5.35 14.81
N GLY A 19 -2.65 6.24 14.66
CA GLY A 19 -4.06 5.90 14.90
C GLY A 19 -4.59 4.84 13.90
N ALA A 20 -4.17 4.92 12.64
CA ALA A 20 -4.64 4.02 11.59
C ALA A 20 -4.25 2.55 11.84
N VAL A 21 -3.04 2.31 12.33
CA VAL A 21 -2.51 0.94 12.48
C VAL A 21 -2.74 0.32 13.86
N LEU A 22 -3.22 1.08 14.85
CA LEU A 22 -3.53 0.54 16.18
C LEU A 22 -4.32 -0.79 16.14
N PRO A 23 -5.44 -0.93 15.39
CA PRO A 23 -6.18 -2.17 15.36
C PRO A 23 -5.58 -3.24 14.44
N MET A 24 -4.63 -2.88 13.56
CA MET A 24 -4.14 -3.77 12.50
C MET A 24 -3.45 -5.05 13.00
N ALA A 25 -2.99 -5.09 14.25
CA ALA A 25 -2.39 -6.29 14.81
C ALA A 25 -3.44 -7.36 15.21
N VAL A 26 -4.70 -6.96 15.45
CA VAL A 26 -5.72 -7.84 16.07
C VAL A 26 -7.10 -7.71 15.45
N MET A 27 -7.30 -6.87 14.44
CA MET A 27 -8.62 -6.55 13.88
C MET A 27 -9.35 -7.79 13.31
N ILE A 28 -8.62 -8.65 12.62
CA ILE A 28 -9.19 -9.89 12.05
C ILE A 28 -9.54 -10.88 13.16
N LEU A 29 -8.71 -10.97 14.20
CA LEU A 29 -9.01 -11.81 15.37
C LEU A 29 -10.26 -11.33 16.12
N LEU A 30 -10.47 -9.99 16.19
CA LEU A 30 -11.71 -9.42 16.74
C LEU A 30 -12.93 -9.81 15.90
N ALA A 31 -12.83 -9.79 14.55
CA ALA A 31 -13.92 -10.27 13.70
C ALA A 31 -14.20 -11.76 13.91
N GLN A 32 -13.16 -12.60 13.99
CA GLN A 32 -13.28 -14.04 14.25
C GLN A 32 -13.88 -14.34 15.63
N SER A 33 -13.52 -13.59 16.69
CA SER A 33 -14.11 -13.76 18.02
C SER A 33 -15.62 -13.46 18.05
N ARG A 34 -16.15 -12.81 17.01
CA ARG A 34 -17.57 -12.53 16.77
C ARG A 34 -18.24 -13.51 15.81
N GLY A 35 -17.57 -14.63 15.51
CA GLY A 35 -18.12 -15.70 14.68
C GLY A 35 -17.98 -15.50 13.17
N VAL A 36 -17.22 -14.48 12.71
CA VAL A 36 -17.01 -14.24 11.29
C VAL A 36 -15.93 -15.19 10.74
N GLY A 37 -16.26 -15.95 9.70
CA GLY A 37 -15.35 -16.88 9.03
C GLY A 37 -14.31 -16.18 8.12
N LEU A 38 -13.30 -16.94 7.70
CA LEU A 38 -12.23 -16.39 6.83
C LEU A 38 -12.76 -16.00 5.43
N ALA A 39 -13.77 -16.72 4.91
CA ALA A 39 -14.43 -16.38 3.65
C ALA A 39 -15.20 -15.06 3.75
N GLU A 40 -15.93 -14.86 4.86
CA GLU A 40 -16.66 -13.62 5.11
C GLU A 40 -15.70 -12.44 5.32
N ILE A 41 -14.58 -12.65 6.01
CA ILE A 41 -13.49 -11.66 6.12
C ILE A 41 -12.95 -11.30 4.72
N GLY A 42 -12.68 -12.32 3.91
CA GLY A 42 -12.29 -12.12 2.52
C GLY A 42 -13.30 -11.31 1.73
N LEU A 43 -14.60 -11.56 1.93
CA LEU A 43 -15.68 -10.88 1.23
C LEU A 43 -15.77 -9.39 1.62
N PHE A 44 -15.82 -9.03 2.91
CA PHE A 44 -15.93 -7.62 3.29
C PHE A 44 -14.64 -6.83 3.00
N MET A 45 -13.46 -7.44 3.13
CA MET A 45 -12.20 -6.80 2.74
C MET A 45 -12.05 -6.67 1.21
N GLY A 46 -12.57 -7.63 0.46
CA GLY A 46 -12.72 -7.52 -0.98
C GLY A 46 -13.65 -6.36 -1.36
N LEU A 47 -14.82 -6.26 -0.73
CA LEU A 47 -15.76 -5.14 -0.96
C LEU A 47 -15.09 -3.79 -0.68
N TYR A 48 -14.33 -3.66 0.41
CA TYR A 48 -13.51 -2.47 0.66
C TYR A 48 -12.66 -2.10 -0.56
N SER A 49 -11.97 -3.06 -1.17
CA SER A 49 -11.08 -2.83 -2.32
C SER A 49 -11.86 -2.32 -3.55
N ILE A 50 -13.05 -2.89 -3.83
CA ILE A 50 -13.91 -2.42 -4.93
C ILE A 50 -14.43 -1.00 -4.66
N VAL A 51 -14.87 -0.71 -3.44
CA VAL A 51 -15.34 0.64 -3.07
C VAL A 51 -14.23 1.67 -3.26
N VAL A 52 -13.00 1.36 -2.84
CA VAL A 52 -11.85 2.25 -3.09
C VAL A 52 -11.66 2.45 -4.59
N ALA A 53 -11.61 1.38 -5.38
CA ALA A 53 -11.41 1.43 -6.83
C ALA A 53 -12.45 2.32 -7.53
N VAL A 54 -13.73 2.16 -7.17
CA VAL A 54 -14.83 2.92 -7.77
C VAL A 54 -14.82 4.39 -7.38
N LEU A 55 -14.45 4.68 -6.12
CA LEU A 55 -14.52 6.04 -5.57
C LEU A 55 -13.22 6.84 -5.75
N GLU A 56 -12.08 6.20 -6.05
CA GLU A 56 -10.76 6.88 -6.11
C GLU A 56 -10.76 8.03 -7.13
N LEU A 57 -11.30 7.80 -8.33
CA LEU A 57 -11.37 8.84 -9.37
C LEU A 57 -12.36 9.96 -9.03
N PRO A 58 -13.64 9.69 -8.64
CA PRO A 58 -14.57 10.73 -8.27
C PRO A 58 -14.14 11.53 -7.02
N SER A 59 -13.49 10.87 -6.06
CA SER A 59 -13.09 11.52 -4.80
C SER A 59 -11.95 12.52 -5.00
N GLY A 60 -11.03 12.28 -5.92
CA GLY A 60 -9.98 13.22 -6.29
C GLY A 60 -10.57 14.53 -6.80
N ALA A 61 -11.48 14.46 -7.79
CA ALA A 61 -12.16 15.63 -8.32
C ALA A 61 -13.04 16.34 -7.26
N LEU A 62 -13.65 15.57 -6.35
CA LEU A 62 -14.41 16.13 -5.24
C LEU A 62 -13.50 16.87 -4.24
N ALA A 63 -12.31 16.32 -3.96
CA ALA A 63 -11.32 16.94 -3.08
C ALA A 63 -10.80 18.27 -3.65
N ASP A 64 -10.58 18.35 -4.97
CA ASP A 64 -10.17 19.59 -5.64
C ASP A 64 -11.29 20.67 -5.59
N LYS A 65 -12.57 20.26 -5.72
CA LYS A 65 -13.71 21.18 -5.68
C LYS A 65 -14.03 21.70 -4.27
N MET A 66 -14.04 20.82 -3.26
CA MET A 66 -14.40 21.19 -1.88
C MET A 66 -13.24 21.76 -1.06
N GLY A 67 -12.02 21.60 -1.53
CA GLY A 67 -10.77 21.91 -0.84
C GLY A 67 -10.17 20.68 -0.13
N ARG A 68 -8.84 20.57 -0.18
CA ARG A 68 -8.09 19.39 0.31
C ARG A 68 -8.21 19.18 1.81
N LYS A 69 -8.20 20.27 2.58
CA LYS A 69 -8.44 20.25 4.03
C LYS A 69 -9.80 19.64 4.38
N ARG A 70 -10.87 20.09 3.71
CA ARG A 70 -12.23 19.61 3.97
C ARG A 70 -12.37 18.14 3.58
N ALA A 71 -11.83 17.74 2.41
CA ALA A 71 -11.83 16.37 1.95
C ALA A 71 -11.12 15.45 2.97
N TYR A 72 -9.95 15.86 3.46
CA TYR A 72 -9.20 15.11 4.45
C TYR A 72 -9.96 14.96 5.78
N ILE A 73 -10.59 16.04 6.29
CA ILE A 73 -11.36 15.98 7.55
C ILE A 73 -12.60 15.09 7.38
N ILE A 74 -13.37 15.26 6.30
CA ILE A 74 -14.57 14.43 6.05
C ILE A 74 -14.16 12.96 5.90
N GLY A 75 -13.13 12.68 5.13
CA GLY A 75 -12.60 11.32 5.01
C GLY A 75 -12.12 10.75 6.35
N GLY A 76 -11.47 11.55 7.20
CA GLY A 76 -11.08 11.17 8.55
C GLY A 76 -12.29 10.87 9.46
N LEU A 77 -13.36 11.66 9.39
CA LEU A 77 -14.60 11.38 10.13
C LEU A 77 -15.32 10.14 9.62
N LEU A 78 -15.30 9.87 8.31
CA LEU A 78 -15.77 8.60 7.75
C LEU A 78 -14.92 7.42 8.24
N ASN A 79 -13.60 7.61 8.42
CA ASN A 79 -12.75 6.58 9.03
C ASN A 79 -13.15 6.27 10.47
N VAL A 80 -13.45 7.30 11.26
CA VAL A 80 -13.98 7.14 12.62
C VAL A 80 -15.32 6.39 12.58
N LEU A 81 -16.24 6.80 11.70
CA LEU A 81 -17.53 6.13 11.54
C LEU A 81 -17.36 4.65 11.17
N ALA A 82 -16.47 4.34 10.22
CA ALA A 82 -16.18 2.95 9.85
C ALA A 82 -15.73 2.13 11.07
N ARG A 83 -14.83 2.68 11.91
CA ARG A 83 -14.34 2.00 13.11
C ARG A 83 -15.43 1.82 14.16
N VAL A 84 -16.34 2.78 14.31
CA VAL A 84 -17.52 2.64 15.19
C VAL A 84 -18.44 1.55 14.65
N VAL A 85 -18.70 1.50 13.33
CA VAL A 85 -19.48 0.42 12.71
C VAL A 85 -18.81 -0.93 12.97
N PHE A 86 -17.49 -1.05 12.77
CA PHE A 86 -16.76 -2.28 13.08
C PHE A 86 -16.85 -2.67 14.56
N LEU A 87 -16.71 -1.70 15.47
CA LEU A 87 -16.80 -1.94 16.91
C LEU A 87 -18.16 -2.53 17.31
N LEU A 88 -19.23 -2.11 16.62
CA LEU A 88 -20.61 -2.54 16.89
C LEU A 88 -21.06 -3.70 15.98
N ALA A 89 -20.19 -4.17 15.05
CA ALA A 89 -20.52 -5.24 14.13
C ALA A 89 -20.46 -6.62 14.81
N PHE A 90 -21.54 -7.39 14.68
CA PHE A 90 -21.66 -8.78 15.15
C PHE A 90 -22.21 -9.71 14.06
N ASP A 91 -22.47 -9.20 12.87
CA ASP A 91 -22.94 -9.96 11.72
C ASP A 91 -22.26 -9.47 10.44
N LEU A 92 -22.34 -10.28 9.39
CA LEU A 92 -21.72 -9.99 8.10
C LEU A 92 -22.22 -8.68 7.49
N THR A 93 -23.51 -8.33 7.67
CA THR A 93 -24.08 -7.10 7.10
C THR A 93 -23.40 -5.85 7.66
N ALA A 94 -23.17 -5.83 8.99
CA ALA A 94 -22.46 -4.74 9.65
C ALA A 94 -20.98 -4.65 9.19
N PHE A 95 -20.30 -5.78 8.99
CA PHE A 95 -18.95 -5.81 8.43
C PHE A 95 -18.90 -5.36 6.97
N LEU A 96 -19.91 -5.69 6.16
CA LEU A 96 -20.04 -5.14 4.80
C LEU A 96 -20.27 -3.62 4.81
N ALA A 97 -21.10 -3.11 5.72
CA ALA A 97 -21.29 -1.67 5.91
C ALA A 97 -19.99 -0.98 6.33
N PHE A 98 -19.23 -1.57 7.27
CA PHE A 98 -17.87 -1.10 7.61
C PHE A 98 -16.98 -0.99 6.39
N ALA A 99 -16.94 -2.02 5.54
CA ALA A 99 -16.10 -2.05 4.35
C ALA A 99 -16.42 -0.93 3.36
N VAL A 100 -17.73 -0.64 3.15
CA VAL A 100 -18.18 0.46 2.29
C VAL A 100 -17.75 1.81 2.85
N VAL A 101 -18.00 2.06 4.15
CA VAL A 101 -17.65 3.34 4.79
C VAL A 101 -16.13 3.53 4.84
N LEU A 102 -15.38 2.47 5.15
CA LEU A 102 -13.91 2.52 5.16
C LEU A 102 -13.35 2.79 3.76
N GLY A 103 -13.90 2.15 2.73
CA GLY A 103 -13.50 2.37 1.34
C GLY A 103 -13.75 3.80 0.89
N ALA A 104 -14.90 4.37 1.22
CA ALA A 104 -15.23 5.77 0.94
C ALA A 104 -14.28 6.74 1.69
N SER A 105 -13.99 6.45 2.96
CA SER A 105 -12.99 7.20 3.74
C SER A 105 -11.62 7.18 3.06
N ARG A 106 -11.16 5.99 2.66
CA ARG A 106 -9.85 5.81 2.01
C ARG A 106 -9.75 6.60 0.71
N ALA A 107 -10.78 6.53 -0.12
CA ALA A 107 -10.83 7.26 -1.39
C ALA A 107 -10.72 8.77 -1.18
N LEU A 108 -11.46 9.35 -0.21
CA LEU A 108 -11.43 10.79 0.08
C LEU A 108 -10.12 11.27 0.71
N THR A 109 -9.47 10.45 1.52
CA THR A 109 -8.20 10.83 2.19
C THR A 109 -6.97 10.58 1.32
N SER A 110 -7.10 9.78 0.25
CA SER A 110 -6.00 9.43 -0.63
C SER A 110 -5.41 10.68 -1.28
N GLY A 111 -4.15 10.96 -0.97
CA GLY A 111 -3.40 12.09 -1.54
C GLY A 111 -3.80 13.49 -1.05
N ALA A 112 -4.96 13.67 -0.38
CA ALA A 112 -5.45 14.99 -0.02
C ALA A 112 -4.50 15.77 0.91
N LEU A 113 -3.95 15.11 1.93
CA LEU A 113 -3.03 15.73 2.88
C LEU A 113 -1.65 16.02 2.25
N GLU A 114 -1.13 15.10 1.44
CA GLU A 114 0.15 15.25 0.74
C GLU A 114 0.06 16.37 -0.30
N ALA A 115 -1.01 16.41 -1.07
CA ALA A 115 -1.24 17.45 -2.03
C ALA A 115 -1.37 18.85 -1.39
N TRP A 116 -2.07 18.96 -0.23
CA TRP A 116 -2.06 20.20 0.54
C TRP A 116 -0.66 20.62 0.97
N PHE A 117 0.16 19.66 1.41
CA PHE A 117 1.53 19.93 1.86
C PHE A 117 2.42 20.45 0.73
N ILE A 118 2.35 19.81 -0.45
CA ILE A 118 3.08 20.25 -1.64
C ILE A 118 2.68 21.65 -2.06
N ASP A 119 1.37 21.92 -2.15
CA ASP A 119 0.86 23.24 -2.53
C ASP A 119 1.28 24.32 -1.53
N ALA A 120 1.20 24.03 -0.23
CA ALA A 120 1.58 24.99 0.82
C ALA A 120 3.08 25.30 0.80
N LEU A 121 3.95 24.29 0.54
CA LEU A 121 5.39 24.51 0.40
C LEU A 121 5.73 25.34 -0.84
N GLN A 122 5.08 25.05 -1.98
CA GLN A 122 5.29 25.79 -3.21
C GLN A 122 4.75 27.23 -3.15
N ALA A 123 3.70 27.46 -2.33
CA ALA A 123 3.23 28.80 -2.04
C ALA A 123 4.18 29.61 -1.14
N GLU A 124 4.88 28.95 -0.20
CA GLU A 124 5.93 29.57 0.62
C GLU A 124 7.18 29.90 -0.21
N ASP A 125 7.64 28.95 -1.03
CA ASP A 125 8.77 29.10 -1.94
C ASP A 125 8.62 28.16 -3.15
N PRO A 126 8.33 28.71 -4.36
CA PRO A 126 8.19 27.93 -5.59
C PRO A 126 9.43 27.14 -6.00
N ALA A 127 10.62 27.48 -5.48
CA ALA A 127 11.88 26.79 -5.76
C ALA A 127 12.18 25.66 -4.75
N THR A 128 11.29 25.41 -3.79
CA THR A 128 11.49 24.37 -2.77
C THR A 128 11.70 22.99 -3.41
N ASP A 129 12.80 22.32 -3.05
CA ASP A 129 13.03 20.93 -3.40
C ASP A 129 12.09 20.03 -2.56
N LEU A 130 11.13 19.40 -3.22
CA LEU A 130 10.14 18.54 -2.56
C LEU A 130 10.71 17.18 -2.12
N GLN A 131 11.82 16.72 -2.72
CA GLN A 131 12.36 15.39 -2.43
C GLN A 131 12.78 15.21 -0.96
N PRO A 132 13.58 16.09 -0.34
CA PRO A 132 13.95 15.95 1.06
C PRO A 132 12.74 16.09 2.01
N GLU A 133 11.77 16.93 1.66
CA GLU A 133 10.57 17.15 2.48
C GLU A 133 9.67 15.90 2.51
N LEU A 134 9.44 15.28 1.35
CA LEU A 134 8.68 14.04 1.25
C LEU A 134 9.43 12.85 1.89
N ALA A 135 10.76 12.82 1.80
CA ALA A 135 11.58 11.82 2.48
C ALA A 135 11.48 11.94 4.02
N ALA A 136 11.54 13.18 4.53
CA ALA A 136 11.32 13.44 5.96
C ALA A 136 9.90 13.01 6.39
N ALA A 137 8.89 13.37 5.61
CA ALA A 137 7.49 12.96 5.85
C ALA A 137 7.34 11.43 5.94
N GLY A 138 7.96 10.69 5.02
CA GLY A 138 8.01 9.22 5.04
C GLY A 138 8.64 8.68 6.33
N SER A 139 9.67 9.35 6.86
CA SER A 139 10.29 8.96 8.13
C SER A 139 9.34 9.15 9.32
N TYR A 140 8.62 10.26 9.39
CA TYR A 140 7.60 10.50 10.41
C TYR A 140 6.41 9.53 10.30
N GLN A 141 6.01 9.17 9.09
CA GLN A 141 5.02 8.11 8.85
C GLN A 141 5.47 6.78 9.44
N LEU A 142 6.72 6.37 9.21
CA LEU A 142 7.28 5.13 9.75
C LEU A 142 7.31 5.11 11.28
N VAL A 143 7.61 6.24 11.92
CA VAL A 143 7.53 6.36 13.38
C VAL A 143 6.09 6.12 13.86
N GLY A 144 5.10 6.74 13.21
CA GLY A 144 3.68 6.51 13.52
C GLY A 144 3.28 5.04 13.36
N LEU A 145 3.67 4.40 12.24
CA LEU A 145 3.44 2.99 11.98
C LEU A 145 4.06 2.08 13.06
N ALA A 146 5.33 2.29 13.39
CA ALA A 146 6.04 1.46 14.37
C ALA A 146 5.42 1.58 15.78
N LEU A 147 5.20 2.80 16.26
CA LEU A 147 4.60 3.04 17.57
C LEU A 147 3.15 2.55 17.64
N GLY A 148 2.38 2.77 16.57
CA GLY A 148 0.97 2.35 16.48
C GLY A 148 0.81 0.84 16.49
N THR A 149 1.64 0.10 15.75
CA THR A 149 1.57 -1.37 15.72
C THR A 149 1.98 -2.00 17.04
N LEU A 150 3.04 -1.49 17.67
CA LEU A 150 3.47 -1.97 19.00
C LEU A 150 2.43 -1.66 20.07
N ALA A 151 1.89 -0.44 20.10
CA ALA A 151 0.82 -0.06 21.01
C ALA A 151 -0.44 -0.92 20.77
N GLY A 152 -0.82 -1.10 19.51
CA GLY A 152 -1.97 -1.92 19.12
C GLY A 152 -1.85 -3.39 19.55
N GLY A 153 -0.64 -3.96 19.48
CA GLY A 153 -0.37 -5.30 19.98
C GLY A 153 -0.32 -5.38 21.52
N ALA A 154 0.14 -4.31 22.20
CA ALA A 154 0.26 -4.29 23.67
C ALA A 154 -1.08 -4.05 24.37
N LEU A 155 -1.97 -3.23 23.80
CA LEU A 155 -3.22 -2.83 24.41
C LEU A 155 -4.10 -4.01 24.85
N PRO A 156 -4.35 -5.07 24.05
CA PRO A 156 -5.19 -6.19 24.50
C PRO A 156 -4.62 -6.89 25.74
N THR A 157 -3.31 -7.07 25.82
CA THR A 157 -2.65 -7.67 27.00
C THR A 157 -2.82 -6.79 28.24
N LEU A 158 -2.70 -5.47 28.10
CA LEU A 158 -2.86 -4.52 29.21
C LEU A 158 -4.32 -4.47 29.72
N PHE A 159 -5.29 -4.76 28.87
CA PHE A 159 -6.72 -4.75 29.17
C PHE A 159 -7.33 -6.15 29.22
N SER A 160 -6.52 -7.18 29.50
CA SER A 160 -6.95 -8.58 29.60
C SER A 160 -7.98 -8.86 30.72
N PHE A 161 -8.22 -7.91 31.61
CA PHE A 161 -9.26 -7.96 32.64
C PHE A 161 -10.67 -7.69 32.09
N LEU A 162 -10.80 -7.22 30.85
CA LEU A 162 -12.09 -7.03 30.20
C LEU A 162 -12.72 -8.39 29.85
N PRO A 163 -14.08 -8.45 29.72
CA PRO A 163 -14.75 -9.67 29.29
C PRO A 163 -14.29 -10.11 27.91
N ALA A 164 -14.17 -11.41 27.67
CA ALA A 164 -13.80 -11.97 26.38
C ALA A 164 -14.92 -11.82 25.31
N GLU A 165 -16.16 -11.58 25.75
CA GLU A 165 -17.32 -11.44 24.88
C GLU A 165 -17.96 -10.06 25.00
N GLY A 166 -18.67 -9.63 23.93
CA GLY A 166 -19.38 -8.37 23.89
C GLY A 166 -18.69 -7.30 23.03
N VAL A 167 -19.10 -6.05 23.22
CA VAL A 167 -18.60 -4.91 22.42
C VAL A 167 -17.18 -4.54 22.82
N LEU A 168 -16.92 -4.44 24.13
CA LEU A 168 -15.63 -4.04 24.70
C LEU A 168 -14.88 -5.26 25.25
N THR A 169 -14.15 -5.91 24.35
CA THR A 169 -13.24 -7.01 24.68
C THR A 169 -11.79 -6.53 24.65
N PRO A 170 -10.82 -7.29 25.16
CA PRO A 170 -9.40 -6.93 25.02
C PRO A 170 -8.99 -6.61 23.59
N LEU A 171 -9.45 -7.41 22.60
CA LEU A 171 -9.17 -7.20 21.18
C LEU A 171 -9.84 -5.94 20.60
N ALA A 172 -10.90 -5.41 21.23
CA ALA A 172 -11.57 -4.18 20.80
C ALA A 172 -10.84 -2.90 21.26
N VAL A 173 -10.01 -2.97 22.30
CA VAL A 173 -9.33 -1.80 22.88
C VAL A 173 -8.48 -1.04 21.86
N PRO A 174 -7.66 -1.68 20.99
CA PRO A 174 -6.91 -0.97 19.97
C PRO A 174 -7.81 -0.23 18.97
N LEU A 175 -8.99 -0.76 18.70
CA LEU A 175 -9.98 -0.11 17.82
C LEU A 175 -10.57 1.14 18.47
N VAL A 176 -10.91 1.07 19.77
CA VAL A 176 -11.39 2.22 20.56
C VAL A 176 -10.32 3.30 20.67
N ALA A 177 -9.08 2.91 20.97
CA ALA A 177 -7.94 3.82 20.98
C ALA A 177 -7.73 4.50 19.63
N SER A 178 -7.90 3.74 18.55
CA SER A 178 -7.83 4.25 17.19
C SER A 178 -8.93 5.28 16.86
N ILE A 179 -10.17 5.07 17.32
CA ILE A 179 -11.25 6.06 17.20
C ILE A 179 -10.83 7.36 17.86
N GLY A 180 -10.35 7.31 19.10
CA GLY A 180 -9.87 8.49 19.82
C GLY A 180 -8.71 9.20 19.11
N ALA A 181 -7.72 8.44 18.65
CA ALA A 181 -6.58 8.99 17.92
C ALA A 181 -7.01 9.68 16.61
N GLN A 182 -7.91 9.07 15.84
CA GLN A 182 -8.40 9.65 14.58
C GLN A 182 -9.27 10.89 14.78
N LEU A 183 -10.03 10.95 15.86
CA LEU A 183 -10.75 12.19 16.24
C LEU A 183 -9.77 13.32 16.59
N VAL A 184 -8.71 13.02 17.32
CA VAL A 184 -7.63 13.98 17.60
C VAL A 184 -6.97 14.45 16.31
N VAL A 185 -6.67 13.55 15.39
CA VAL A 185 -6.11 13.89 14.07
C VAL A 185 -7.05 14.80 13.28
N ALA A 186 -8.33 14.49 13.23
CA ALA A 186 -9.33 15.33 12.53
C ALA A 186 -9.44 16.73 13.15
N ALA A 187 -9.42 16.82 14.48
CA ALA A 187 -9.44 18.10 15.21
C ALA A 187 -8.15 18.91 14.95
N LEU A 188 -6.98 18.28 15.04
CA LEU A 188 -5.69 18.92 14.74
C LEU A 188 -5.63 19.39 13.28
N ALA A 189 -6.05 18.56 12.33
CA ALA A 189 -6.15 18.97 10.93
C ALA A 189 -7.07 20.19 10.75
N GLY A 190 -8.21 20.21 11.45
CA GLY A 190 -9.15 21.34 11.45
C GLY A 190 -8.54 22.66 11.93
N VAL A 191 -7.69 22.59 12.96
CA VAL A 191 -7.07 23.78 13.60
C VAL A 191 -5.78 24.20 12.92
N LEU A 192 -4.92 23.22 12.58
CA LEU A 192 -3.53 23.48 12.14
C LEU A 192 -3.41 23.64 10.63
N ILE A 193 -4.19 22.91 9.84
CA ILE A 193 -4.15 23.00 8.38
C ILE A 193 -4.79 24.32 7.96
N ARG A 194 -4.01 25.16 7.28
CA ARG A 194 -4.46 26.40 6.67
C ARG A 194 -4.46 26.20 5.17
N GLU A 195 -5.61 26.35 4.56
CA GLU A 195 -5.77 26.30 3.12
C GLU A 195 -6.09 27.73 2.66
N GLU A 196 -5.09 28.37 2.05
CA GLU A 196 -5.31 29.62 1.34
C GLU A 196 -6.01 29.28 0.03
N ARG A 197 -7.23 29.75 -0.14
CA ARG A 197 -7.94 29.60 -1.42
C ARG A 197 -7.13 30.34 -2.49
N PRO A 198 -6.67 29.68 -3.56
CA PRO A 198 -6.09 30.40 -4.67
C PRO A 198 -7.19 31.28 -5.27
N SER A 199 -7.06 32.58 -5.11
CA SER A 199 -8.02 33.55 -5.66
C SER A 199 -8.06 33.58 -7.20
N ALA A 200 -7.15 32.88 -7.86
CA ALA A 200 -7.02 32.81 -9.32
C ALA A 200 -7.71 31.60 -9.99
N VAL A 201 -8.10 30.57 -9.21
CA VAL A 201 -8.75 29.37 -9.77
C VAL A 201 -10.28 29.46 -9.71
N ALA A 202 -10.83 30.41 -8.94
CA ALA A 202 -12.28 30.63 -8.84
C ALA A 202 -12.95 31.03 -10.18
N GLY A 203 -12.20 31.63 -11.10
CA GLY A 203 -12.74 32.04 -12.42
C GLY A 203 -12.67 30.91 -13.47
N ALA A 204 -11.76 29.94 -13.32
CA ALA A 204 -11.65 28.80 -14.24
C ALA A 204 -12.49 27.59 -13.80
N ALA A 205 -12.85 27.54 -12.51
CA ALA A 205 -13.62 26.42 -11.95
C ALA A 205 -15.13 26.54 -12.25
N ASP A 206 -15.64 27.73 -12.54
CA ASP A 206 -17.06 27.90 -12.84
C ASP A 206 -17.45 27.47 -14.28
N GLU A 207 -16.51 27.42 -15.22
CA GLU A 207 -16.78 26.90 -16.57
C GLU A 207 -16.44 25.38 -16.72
N GLN A 208 -15.64 24.81 -15.82
CA GLN A 208 -15.27 23.38 -15.84
C GLN A 208 -15.93 22.55 -14.73
N GLY A 209 -16.85 23.13 -13.99
CA GLY A 209 -17.45 22.59 -12.75
C GLY A 209 -18.46 21.45 -12.91
N ASP A 210 -18.84 21.07 -14.12
CA ASP A 210 -19.52 19.80 -14.35
C ASP A 210 -18.49 18.68 -14.39
N LEU A 211 -18.40 17.95 -13.27
CA LEU A 211 -17.81 16.60 -13.27
C LEU A 211 -18.55 15.77 -14.32
N ARG A 212 -18.10 15.87 -15.56
CA ARG A 212 -18.64 15.02 -16.61
C ARG A 212 -18.15 13.63 -16.30
N LEU A 213 -19.00 12.81 -15.68
CA LEU A 213 -18.78 11.36 -15.56
C LEU A 213 -18.28 10.81 -16.91
N ALA A 214 -18.73 11.42 -18.03
CA ALA A 214 -18.23 11.17 -19.37
C ALA A 214 -16.71 11.36 -19.51
N GLU A 215 -16.07 12.32 -18.86
CA GLU A 215 -14.61 12.51 -18.94
C GLU A 215 -13.87 11.44 -18.13
N VAL A 216 -14.38 11.07 -16.96
CA VAL A 216 -13.84 9.96 -16.17
C VAL A 216 -13.91 8.65 -16.98
N PHE A 217 -15.07 8.35 -17.60
CA PHE A 217 -15.22 7.19 -18.47
C PHE A 217 -14.36 7.27 -19.73
N SER A 218 -14.14 8.47 -20.31
CA SER A 218 -13.26 8.64 -21.46
C SER A 218 -11.80 8.34 -21.09
N HIS A 219 -11.32 8.77 -19.91
CA HIS A 219 -9.99 8.46 -19.42
C HIS A 219 -9.81 6.95 -19.19
N VAL A 220 -10.79 6.29 -18.58
CA VAL A 220 -10.79 4.82 -18.46
C VAL A 220 -10.75 4.16 -19.84
N GLY A 221 -11.54 4.62 -20.79
CA GLY A 221 -11.53 4.11 -22.17
C GLY A 221 -10.18 4.29 -22.87
N GLN A 222 -9.52 5.45 -22.67
CA GLN A 222 -8.17 5.70 -23.19
C GLN A 222 -7.12 4.77 -22.55
N ALA A 223 -7.21 4.55 -21.23
CA ALA A 223 -6.34 3.61 -20.52
C ALA A 223 -6.50 2.19 -21.09
N VAL A 224 -7.74 1.70 -21.20
CA VAL A 224 -8.03 0.38 -21.78
C VAL A 224 -7.49 0.27 -23.20
N SER A 225 -7.71 1.29 -24.05
CA SER A 225 -7.17 1.31 -25.42
C SER A 225 -5.64 1.25 -25.45
N ALA A 226 -4.94 1.99 -24.59
CA ALA A 226 -3.48 1.96 -24.51
C ALA A 226 -2.96 0.58 -24.07
N VAL A 227 -3.62 -0.03 -23.08
CA VAL A 227 -3.30 -1.38 -22.58
C VAL A 227 -3.51 -2.43 -23.65
N VAL A 228 -4.64 -2.40 -24.37
CA VAL A 228 -4.93 -3.35 -25.46
C VAL A 228 -3.87 -3.27 -26.55
N LYS A 229 -3.38 -2.08 -26.88
CA LYS A 229 -2.36 -1.85 -27.92
C LYS A 229 -0.95 -2.26 -27.53
N SER A 230 -0.59 -2.25 -26.23
CA SER A 230 0.75 -2.58 -25.77
C SER A 230 0.79 -3.93 -25.05
N SER A 231 1.49 -4.90 -25.64
CA SER A 231 1.69 -6.20 -24.98
C SER A 231 2.51 -6.08 -23.69
N ARG A 232 3.44 -5.13 -23.61
CA ARG A 232 4.25 -4.88 -22.43
C ARG A 232 3.42 -4.34 -21.28
N LEU A 233 2.54 -3.36 -21.54
CA LEU A 233 1.62 -2.83 -20.53
C LEU A 233 0.64 -3.91 -20.02
N ARG A 234 0.13 -4.76 -20.91
CA ARG A 234 -0.72 -5.90 -20.50
C ARG A 234 0.00 -6.83 -19.53
N LEU A 235 1.27 -7.17 -19.80
CA LEU A 235 2.06 -8.02 -18.92
C LEU A 235 2.30 -7.35 -17.55
N LEU A 236 2.62 -6.05 -17.52
CA LEU A 236 2.83 -5.32 -16.27
C LEU A 236 1.55 -5.21 -15.44
N LEU A 237 0.41 -4.86 -16.07
CA LEU A 237 -0.88 -4.79 -15.37
C LEU A 237 -1.39 -6.16 -14.91
N LEU A 238 -1.11 -7.24 -15.65
CA LEU A 238 -1.40 -8.59 -15.16
C LEU A 238 -0.65 -8.88 -13.86
N VAL A 239 0.60 -8.44 -13.76
CA VAL A 239 1.35 -8.58 -12.51
C VAL A 239 0.73 -7.73 -11.40
N ASP A 240 0.28 -6.49 -11.70
CA ASP A 240 -0.39 -5.66 -10.69
C ASP A 240 -1.68 -6.33 -10.17
N VAL A 241 -2.47 -6.99 -11.02
CA VAL A 241 -3.64 -7.78 -10.60
C VAL A 241 -3.22 -8.93 -9.69
N VAL A 242 -2.20 -9.71 -10.08
CA VAL A 242 -1.73 -10.85 -9.26
C VAL A 242 -1.20 -10.37 -7.91
N ILE A 243 -0.38 -9.34 -7.90
CA ILE A 243 0.18 -8.79 -6.65
C ILE A 243 -0.91 -8.18 -5.78
N GLY A 244 -1.86 -7.46 -6.37
CA GLY A 244 -3.03 -6.95 -5.63
C GLY A 244 -3.82 -8.09 -4.96
N ALA A 245 -4.05 -9.19 -5.70
CA ALA A 245 -4.76 -10.36 -5.18
C ALA A 245 -4.03 -11.01 -4.01
N ILE A 246 -2.74 -11.27 -4.17
CA ILE A 246 -1.95 -11.96 -3.15
C ILE A 246 -1.77 -11.08 -1.91
N LEU A 247 -1.53 -9.80 -2.11
CA LEU A 247 -1.34 -8.87 -1.01
C LEU A 247 -2.58 -8.77 -0.14
N ALA A 248 -3.71 -8.39 -0.72
CA ALA A 248 -4.95 -8.20 0.05
C ALA A 248 -5.43 -9.53 0.68
N GLY A 249 -5.36 -10.64 -0.07
CA GLY A 249 -5.74 -11.94 0.46
C GLY A 249 -4.85 -12.42 1.59
N SER A 250 -3.53 -12.23 1.50
CA SER A 250 -2.61 -12.69 2.55
C SER A 250 -2.62 -11.79 3.79
N GLU A 251 -2.85 -10.49 3.64
CA GLU A 251 -2.98 -9.55 4.76
C GLU A 251 -4.17 -9.88 5.68
N ASN A 252 -5.21 -10.53 5.17
CA ASN A 252 -6.36 -10.96 5.97
C ASN A 252 -6.08 -12.26 6.74
N LEU A 253 -5.05 -13.02 6.40
CA LEU A 253 -4.80 -14.36 6.92
C LEU A 253 -3.64 -14.44 7.92
N TRP A 254 -2.75 -13.44 7.98
CA TRP A 254 -1.57 -13.54 8.82
C TRP A 254 -1.87 -13.56 10.32
N GLN A 255 -2.84 -12.74 10.79
CA GLN A 255 -3.20 -12.69 12.21
C GLN A 255 -3.73 -14.05 12.70
N PRO A 256 -4.75 -14.68 12.05
CA PRO A 256 -5.19 -16.01 12.41
C PRO A 256 -4.08 -17.05 12.35
N PHE A 257 -3.21 -17.01 11.33
CA PHE A 257 -2.09 -17.93 11.22
C PHE A 257 -1.12 -17.81 12.40
N PHE A 258 -0.66 -16.60 12.70
CA PHE A 258 0.27 -16.40 13.81
C PHE A 258 -0.36 -16.70 15.18
N ALA A 259 -1.66 -16.47 15.34
CA ALA A 259 -2.38 -16.86 16.54
C ALA A 259 -2.28 -18.38 16.81
N THR A 260 -2.32 -19.23 15.77
CA THR A 260 -2.14 -20.69 15.92
C THR A 260 -0.73 -21.08 16.36
N LEU A 261 0.28 -20.21 16.14
CA LEU A 261 1.68 -20.46 16.50
C LEU A 261 2.07 -19.94 17.89
N LEU A 262 1.10 -19.39 18.65
CA LEU A 262 1.32 -18.89 20.02
C LEU A 262 0.80 -19.94 21.03
N PRO A 263 1.62 -20.92 21.42
CA PRO A 263 1.16 -22.00 22.28
C PRO A 263 0.80 -21.50 23.67
N GLY A 264 -0.39 -21.92 24.16
CA GLY A 264 -0.88 -21.56 25.48
C GLY A 264 -1.34 -20.11 25.67
N ALA A 265 -1.33 -19.29 24.61
CA ALA A 265 -1.86 -17.93 24.66
C ALA A 265 -3.35 -17.93 24.37
N ASP A 266 -4.17 -17.44 25.30
CA ASP A 266 -5.56 -17.08 25.02
C ASP A 266 -5.58 -15.71 24.31
N VAL A 267 -5.49 -15.76 22.98
CA VAL A 267 -5.43 -14.56 22.15
C VAL A 267 -6.74 -13.77 22.22
N ALA A 268 -7.88 -14.43 22.43
CA ALA A 268 -9.16 -13.74 22.59
C ALA A 268 -9.20 -12.91 23.87
N ALA A 269 -8.55 -13.37 24.93
CA ALA A 269 -8.33 -12.62 26.17
C ALA A 269 -7.12 -11.66 26.11
N GLY A 270 -6.53 -11.44 24.94
CA GLY A 270 -5.40 -10.53 24.77
C GLY A 270 -4.02 -11.15 24.99
N GLY A 271 -3.92 -12.47 25.24
CA GLY A 271 -2.65 -13.17 25.40
C GLY A 271 -1.82 -13.20 24.11
N GLY A 272 -0.55 -12.88 24.19
CA GLY A 272 0.37 -12.97 23.04
C GLY A 272 0.19 -11.91 21.94
N THR A 273 -0.76 -10.98 22.05
CA THR A 273 -1.03 -9.97 21.00
C THR A 273 0.12 -8.98 20.79
N LEU A 274 0.95 -8.73 21.81
CA LEU A 274 2.16 -7.94 21.64
C LEU A 274 3.11 -8.56 20.60
N ALA A 275 3.23 -9.90 20.58
CA ALA A 275 4.03 -10.58 19.58
C ALA A 275 3.49 -10.32 18.16
N LEU A 276 2.17 -10.25 17.96
CA LEU A 276 1.57 -9.87 16.68
C LEU A 276 1.91 -8.43 16.29
N GLY A 277 1.91 -7.51 17.27
CA GLY A 277 2.36 -6.13 17.07
C GLY A 277 3.83 -6.05 16.62
N VAL A 278 4.71 -6.88 17.19
CA VAL A 278 6.13 -6.99 16.80
C VAL A 278 6.26 -7.59 15.39
N VAL A 279 5.49 -8.63 15.07
CA VAL A 279 5.49 -9.24 13.72
C VAL A 279 5.14 -8.19 12.67
N LEU A 280 4.07 -7.42 12.89
CA LEU A 280 3.63 -6.40 11.94
C LEU A 280 4.59 -5.20 11.92
N GLY A 281 4.99 -4.68 13.06
CA GLY A 281 5.91 -3.53 13.15
C GLY A 281 7.27 -3.83 12.52
N GLY A 282 7.81 -5.02 12.74
CA GLY A 282 9.07 -5.48 12.15
C GLY A 282 8.99 -5.62 10.63
N SER A 283 7.83 -6.00 10.08
CA SER A 283 7.66 -6.12 8.63
C SER A 283 7.83 -4.77 7.91
N PHE A 284 7.35 -3.67 8.49
CA PHE A 284 7.56 -2.32 7.93
C PHE A 284 9.03 -1.92 7.96
N GLY A 285 9.75 -2.21 9.07
CA GLY A 285 11.18 -1.94 9.17
C GLY A 285 12.01 -2.73 8.15
N VAL A 286 11.73 -4.03 8.00
CA VAL A 286 12.42 -4.91 7.03
C VAL A 286 12.09 -4.52 5.59
N GLY A 287 10.88 -4.03 5.32
CA GLY A 287 10.48 -3.53 4.01
C GLY A 287 11.41 -2.42 3.48
N ILE A 288 11.96 -1.55 4.34
CA ILE A 288 12.91 -0.51 3.94
C ILE A 288 14.17 -1.12 3.31
N LEU A 289 14.66 -2.22 3.88
CA LEU A 289 15.86 -2.93 3.37
C LEU A 289 15.63 -3.49 1.96
N GLY A 290 14.39 -3.83 1.60
CA GLY A 290 14.04 -4.36 0.29
C GLY A 290 14.38 -3.39 -0.84
N ASN A 291 14.09 -2.09 -0.68
CA ASN A 291 14.44 -1.08 -1.68
C ASN A 291 15.96 -0.91 -1.83
N PHE A 292 16.70 -0.99 -0.73
CA PHE A 292 18.17 -0.95 -0.77
C PHE A 292 18.72 -2.16 -1.53
N VAL A 293 18.27 -3.38 -1.20
CA VAL A 293 18.68 -4.61 -1.89
C VAL A 293 18.35 -4.55 -3.38
N ALA A 294 17.16 -4.06 -3.76
CA ALA A 294 16.76 -3.90 -5.15
C ALA A 294 17.69 -2.96 -5.93
N THR A 295 18.10 -1.86 -5.30
CA THR A 295 19.03 -0.90 -5.92
C THR A 295 20.39 -1.53 -6.18
N GLN A 296 20.96 -2.26 -5.21
CA GLN A 296 22.24 -2.94 -5.36
C GLN A 296 22.16 -4.05 -6.41
N LEU A 297 21.10 -4.88 -6.35
CA LEU A 297 20.88 -5.94 -7.31
C LEU A 297 20.69 -5.39 -8.73
N SER A 298 19.97 -4.28 -8.90
CA SER A 298 19.82 -3.61 -10.20
C SER A 298 21.14 -3.12 -10.76
N ARG A 299 22.02 -2.58 -9.92
CA ARG A 299 23.38 -2.17 -10.33
C ARG A 299 24.22 -3.37 -10.73
N ALA A 300 24.23 -4.44 -9.93
CA ALA A 300 25.01 -5.65 -10.19
C ALA A 300 24.56 -6.36 -11.49
N LEU A 301 23.26 -6.30 -11.82
CA LEU A 301 22.69 -6.93 -13.02
C LEU A 301 22.60 -5.95 -14.23
N GLY A 302 23.37 -4.84 -14.23
CA GLY A 302 23.43 -3.92 -15.36
C GLY A 302 22.11 -3.24 -15.68
N LYS A 303 21.34 -2.86 -14.63
CA LYS A 303 20.02 -2.18 -14.71
C LYS A 303 18.95 -2.99 -15.46
N ARG A 304 19.01 -4.32 -15.36
CA ARG A 304 18.00 -5.24 -15.90
C ARG A 304 16.80 -5.30 -14.96
N HIS A 305 15.98 -4.25 -14.93
CA HIS A 305 14.87 -4.11 -13.99
C HIS A 305 13.86 -5.25 -14.06
N ALA A 306 13.57 -5.78 -15.26
CA ALA A 306 12.69 -6.92 -15.43
C ALA A 306 13.24 -8.20 -14.76
N LEU A 307 14.53 -8.49 -14.94
CA LEU A 307 15.15 -9.64 -14.26
C LEU A 307 15.16 -9.48 -12.74
N VAL A 308 15.45 -8.28 -12.25
CA VAL A 308 15.40 -7.98 -10.80
C VAL A 308 13.99 -8.21 -10.25
N SER A 309 12.95 -7.73 -10.94
CA SER A 309 11.56 -7.96 -10.56
C SER A 309 11.21 -9.45 -10.55
N ALA A 310 11.66 -10.23 -11.56
CA ALA A 310 11.46 -11.67 -11.61
C ALA A 310 12.09 -12.39 -10.40
N ILE A 311 13.32 -12.03 -10.03
CA ILE A 311 14.02 -12.61 -8.88
C ILE A 311 13.23 -12.34 -7.58
N PHE A 312 12.76 -11.10 -7.37
CA PHE A 312 11.97 -10.79 -6.18
C PHE A 312 10.63 -11.52 -6.15
N GLN A 313 9.96 -11.71 -7.30
CA GLN A 313 8.71 -12.47 -7.37
C GLN A 313 8.90 -13.95 -7.02
N VAL A 314 9.95 -14.58 -7.56
CA VAL A 314 10.27 -15.99 -7.19
C VAL A 314 10.62 -16.09 -5.71
N ALA A 315 11.44 -15.16 -5.19
CA ALA A 315 11.82 -15.15 -3.79
C ALA A 315 10.61 -14.92 -2.86
N GLN A 316 9.69 -14.02 -3.23
CA GLN A 316 8.44 -13.77 -2.49
C GLN A 316 7.54 -15.00 -2.50
N GLY A 317 7.36 -15.62 -3.66
CA GLY A 317 6.57 -16.84 -3.79
C GLY A 317 7.13 -17.98 -2.93
N ALA A 318 8.45 -18.19 -2.96
CA ALA A 318 9.11 -19.15 -2.09
C ALA A 318 8.93 -18.83 -0.60
N ALA A 319 9.05 -17.54 -0.23
CA ALA A 319 8.83 -17.11 1.16
C ALA A 319 7.41 -17.44 1.65
N PHE A 320 6.37 -17.25 0.82
CA PHE A 320 4.99 -17.64 1.17
C PHE A 320 4.84 -19.16 1.34
N VAL A 321 5.43 -19.96 0.45
CA VAL A 321 5.37 -21.43 0.56
C VAL A 321 6.07 -21.91 1.84
N PHE A 322 7.27 -21.43 2.13
CA PHE A 322 7.98 -21.80 3.36
C PHE A 322 7.28 -21.28 4.62
N LEU A 323 6.68 -20.08 4.57
CA LEU A 323 5.86 -19.53 5.64
C LEU A 323 4.66 -20.45 5.94
N ALA A 324 3.94 -20.88 4.90
CA ALA A 324 2.81 -21.81 5.01
C ALA A 324 3.18 -23.14 5.69
N LEU A 325 4.40 -23.62 5.44
CA LEU A 325 4.91 -24.88 6.00
C LEU A 325 5.58 -24.72 7.37
N SER A 326 5.73 -23.48 7.86
CA SER A 326 6.43 -23.25 9.11
C SER A 326 5.52 -23.49 10.32
N GLY A 327 5.95 -24.37 11.21
CA GLY A 327 5.27 -24.64 12.50
C GLY A 327 5.91 -23.93 13.70
N ARG A 328 6.83 -22.99 13.48
CA ARG A 328 7.57 -22.30 14.56
C ARG A 328 7.40 -20.80 14.44
N PHE A 329 6.96 -20.14 15.50
CA PHE A 329 6.67 -18.69 15.52
C PHE A 329 7.82 -17.83 14.98
N LEU A 330 9.05 -18.02 15.48
CA LEU A 330 10.20 -17.20 15.04
C LEU A 330 10.56 -17.40 13.58
N LEU A 331 10.49 -18.64 13.08
CA LEU A 331 10.74 -18.94 11.67
C LEU A 331 9.64 -18.31 10.79
N ALA A 332 8.37 -18.45 11.19
CA ALA A 332 7.25 -17.82 10.52
C ALA A 332 7.43 -16.30 10.47
N THR A 333 7.84 -15.68 11.58
CA THR A 333 8.11 -14.23 11.64
C THR A 333 9.20 -13.82 10.65
N ALA A 334 10.32 -14.53 10.61
CA ALA A 334 11.41 -14.23 9.69
C ALA A 334 10.97 -14.37 8.22
N LEU A 335 10.19 -15.41 7.90
CA LEU A 335 9.65 -15.64 6.55
C LEU A 335 8.58 -14.59 6.18
N PHE A 336 7.74 -14.20 7.12
CA PHE A 336 6.78 -13.11 6.92
C PHE A 336 7.49 -11.78 6.65
N TRP A 337 8.54 -11.46 7.40
CA TRP A 337 9.36 -10.28 7.11
C TRP A 337 10.06 -10.36 5.76
N LEU A 338 10.48 -11.57 5.34
CA LEU A 338 11.04 -11.77 4.02
C LEU A 338 10.03 -11.49 2.90
N THR A 339 8.73 -11.78 3.10
CA THR A 339 7.69 -11.38 2.12
C THR A 339 7.59 -9.87 1.96
N TYR A 340 7.74 -9.09 3.03
CA TYR A 340 7.74 -7.62 2.98
C TYR A 340 9.01 -7.06 2.34
N LEU A 341 10.17 -7.66 2.65
CA LEU A 341 11.44 -7.30 2.01
C LEU A 341 11.36 -7.48 0.49
N THR A 342 10.92 -8.65 0.07
CA THR A 342 10.85 -8.99 -1.36
C THR A 342 9.82 -8.17 -2.10
N ARG A 343 8.68 -7.86 -1.46
CA ARG A 343 7.65 -6.96 -1.98
C ARG A 343 8.19 -5.54 -2.22
N SER A 344 8.84 -4.97 -1.22
CA SER A 344 9.42 -3.62 -1.34
C SER A 344 10.52 -3.59 -2.40
N GLY A 345 11.34 -4.66 -2.46
CA GLY A 345 12.38 -4.81 -3.47
C GLY A 345 11.84 -4.94 -4.90
N TRP A 346 10.68 -5.57 -5.07
CA TRP A 346 10.00 -5.66 -6.36
C TRP A 346 9.43 -4.32 -6.85
N SER A 347 8.88 -3.52 -5.95
CA SER A 347 8.08 -2.32 -6.27
C SER A 347 8.84 -1.30 -7.12
N SER A 348 10.08 -0.96 -6.75
CA SER A 348 10.88 0.07 -7.43
C SER A 348 11.28 -0.30 -8.87
N PRO A 349 11.83 -1.52 -9.16
CA PRO A 349 12.10 -1.95 -10.53
C PRO A 349 10.83 -2.06 -11.38
N HIS A 350 9.71 -2.53 -10.81
CA HIS A 350 8.42 -2.60 -11.51
C HIS A 350 7.93 -1.20 -11.93
N SER A 351 7.92 -0.24 -11.01
CA SER A 351 7.54 1.15 -11.31
C SER A 351 8.44 1.75 -12.41
N SER A 352 9.75 1.45 -12.39
CA SER A 352 10.67 1.89 -13.43
C SER A 352 10.31 1.33 -14.81
N LEU A 353 9.92 0.06 -14.89
CA LEU A 353 9.46 -0.56 -16.15
C LEU A 353 8.16 0.08 -16.61
N PHE A 354 7.20 0.27 -15.72
CA PHE A 354 5.90 0.84 -16.04
C PHE A 354 6.04 2.27 -16.61
N HIS A 355 6.83 3.13 -15.94
CA HIS A 355 7.05 4.50 -16.39
C HIS A 355 7.80 4.61 -17.74
N ARG A 356 8.58 3.60 -18.12
CA ARG A 356 9.25 3.57 -19.44
C ARG A 356 8.29 3.31 -20.60
N GLU A 357 7.17 2.63 -20.33
CA GLU A 357 6.16 2.28 -21.34
C GLU A 357 5.08 3.36 -21.50
N VAL A 358 5.07 4.38 -20.62
CA VAL A 358 4.02 5.39 -20.57
C VAL A 358 4.59 6.76 -20.94
N THR A 359 3.99 7.40 -21.95
CA THR A 359 4.32 8.78 -22.35
C THR A 359 3.80 9.78 -21.31
N THR A 360 4.43 10.95 -21.22
CA THR A 360 4.13 11.95 -20.19
C THR A 360 2.66 12.39 -20.21
N ASP A 361 2.07 12.53 -21.41
CA ASP A 361 0.67 12.90 -21.64
C ASP A 361 -0.34 11.87 -21.12
N LYS A 362 0.04 10.58 -21.03
CA LYS A 362 -0.83 9.49 -20.58
C LYS A 362 -0.51 8.99 -19.17
N ARG A 363 0.47 9.59 -18.48
CA ARG A 363 0.96 9.08 -17.20
C ARG A 363 -0.13 9.00 -16.14
N THR A 364 -0.95 10.03 -15.96
CA THR A 364 -2.03 10.05 -14.97
C THR A 364 -3.06 8.95 -15.22
N VAL A 365 -3.50 8.83 -16.48
CA VAL A 365 -4.49 7.81 -16.90
C VAL A 365 -3.96 6.39 -16.66
N MET A 366 -2.68 6.17 -16.94
CA MET A 366 -2.06 4.85 -16.78
C MET A 366 -1.78 4.49 -15.32
N LEU A 367 -1.45 5.45 -14.46
CA LEU A 367 -1.36 5.23 -13.02
C LEU A 367 -2.72 4.87 -12.41
N SER A 368 -3.80 5.50 -12.89
CA SER A 368 -5.16 5.11 -12.51
C SER A 368 -5.50 3.68 -12.97
N ALA A 369 -5.08 3.28 -14.18
CA ALA A 369 -5.28 1.91 -14.66
C ALA A 369 -4.50 0.89 -13.82
N GLN A 370 -3.29 1.23 -13.37
CA GLN A 370 -2.48 0.42 -12.46
C GLN A 370 -3.17 0.26 -11.10
N SER A 371 -3.65 1.35 -10.52
CA SER A 371 -4.41 1.34 -9.26
C SER A 371 -5.66 0.45 -9.37
N LEU A 372 -6.46 0.63 -10.43
CA LEU A 372 -7.65 -0.18 -10.69
C LEU A 372 -7.31 -1.68 -10.85
N ALA A 373 -6.24 -2.01 -11.57
CA ALA A 373 -5.76 -3.39 -11.72
C ALA A 373 -5.39 -4.00 -10.35
N GLY A 374 -4.67 -3.25 -9.52
CA GLY A 374 -4.31 -3.66 -8.17
C GLY A 374 -5.53 -3.90 -7.28
N PHE A 375 -6.50 -3.00 -7.27
CA PHE A 375 -7.73 -3.16 -6.47
C PHE A 375 -8.66 -4.26 -6.99
N ALA A 376 -8.77 -4.43 -8.32
CA ALA A 376 -9.50 -5.56 -8.89
C ALA A 376 -8.88 -6.89 -8.47
N GLY A 377 -7.55 -6.98 -8.52
CA GLY A 377 -6.80 -8.11 -7.96
C GLY A 377 -7.08 -8.29 -6.48
N ALA A 378 -7.02 -7.22 -5.69
CA ALA A 378 -7.26 -7.24 -4.25
C ALA A 378 -8.64 -7.80 -3.89
N PHE A 379 -9.68 -7.43 -4.63
CA PHE A 379 -11.00 -8.03 -4.48
C PHE A 379 -10.98 -9.54 -4.71
N VAL A 380 -10.50 -9.96 -5.89
CA VAL A 380 -10.46 -11.38 -6.25
C VAL A 380 -9.65 -12.19 -5.24
N GLY A 381 -8.48 -11.69 -4.86
CA GLY A 381 -7.59 -12.37 -3.93
C GLY A 381 -8.15 -12.45 -2.51
N SER A 382 -8.74 -11.38 -1.98
CA SER A 382 -9.37 -11.41 -0.67
C SER A 382 -10.48 -12.45 -0.60
N VAL A 383 -11.38 -12.49 -1.59
CA VAL A 383 -12.48 -13.45 -1.64
C VAL A 383 -11.97 -14.88 -1.87
N ALA A 384 -11.11 -15.08 -2.87
CA ALA A 384 -10.67 -16.43 -3.26
C ALA A 384 -9.76 -17.06 -2.19
N LEU A 385 -8.78 -16.31 -1.66
CA LEU A 385 -7.86 -16.84 -0.65
C LEU A 385 -8.55 -17.00 0.73
N GLY A 386 -9.51 -16.12 1.07
CA GLY A 386 -10.32 -16.28 2.27
C GLY A 386 -11.20 -17.53 2.21
N ALA A 387 -11.91 -17.73 1.09
CA ALA A 387 -12.74 -18.93 0.88
C ALA A 387 -11.89 -20.21 0.83
N LEU A 388 -10.73 -20.18 0.18
CA LEU A 388 -9.82 -21.33 0.16
C LEU A 388 -9.27 -21.65 1.55
N ALA A 389 -8.92 -20.62 2.34
CA ALA A 389 -8.44 -20.80 3.70
C ALA A 389 -9.49 -21.43 4.61
N GLU A 390 -10.76 -21.03 4.47
CA GLU A 390 -11.87 -21.59 5.23
C GLU A 390 -12.20 -23.03 4.81
N ALA A 391 -12.20 -23.30 3.50
CA ALA A 391 -12.48 -24.63 2.97
C ALA A 391 -11.38 -25.67 3.23
N THR A 392 -10.13 -25.21 3.43
CA THR A 392 -8.97 -26.10 3.57
C THR A 392 -8.07 -25.72 4.75
N SER A 393 -7.18 -24.73 4.55
CA SER A 393 -6.34 -24.14 5.58
C SER A 393 -5.68 -22.83 5.08
N ILE A 394 -5.25 -22.00 6.02
CA ILE A 394 -4.44 -20.80 5.70
C ILE A 394 -3.15 -21.19 4.97
N GLY A 395 -2.52 -22.29 5.40
CA GLY A 395 -1.31 -22.83 4.75
C GLY A 395 -1.53 -23.13 3.28
N THR A 396 -2.63 -23.82 2.93
CA THR A 396 -2.99 -24.12 1.53
C THR A 396 -3.18 -22.83 0.73
N SER A 397 -3.90 -21.83 1.27
CA SER A 397 -4.07 -20.53 0.63
C SER A 397 -2.74 -19.84 0.35
N TRP A 398 -1.80 -19.88 1.29
CA TRP A 398 -0.49 -19.26 1.09
C TRP A 398 0.42 -20.04 0.13
N ILE A 399 0.28 -21.35 0.02
CA ILE A 399 0.98 -22.15 -1.02
C ILE A 399 0.46 -21.73 -2.40
N VAL A 400 -0.86 -21.63 -2.57
CA VAL A 400 -1.46 -21.15 -3.83
C VAL A 400 -1.05 -19.72 -4.15
N ALA A 401 -1.11 -18.83 -3.16
CA ALA A 401 -0.65 -17.46 -3.26
C ALA A 401 0.83 -17.38 -3.68
N GLY A 402 1.69 -18.15 -3.03
CA GLY A 402 3.12 -18.22 -3.33
C GLY A 402 3.41 -18.73 -4.73
N ALA A 403 2.69 -19.76 -5.18
CA ALA A 403 2.80 -20.27 -6.54
C ALA A 403 2.37 -19.22 -7.59
N ALA A 404 1.28 -18.49 -7.34
CA ALA A 404 0.82 -17.42 -8.22
C ALA A 404 1.82 -16.25 -8.30
N VAL A 405 2.39 -15.84 -7.16
CA VAL A 405 3.46 -14.80 -7.13
C VAL A 405 4.68 -15.30 -7.90
N ALA A 406 5.16 -16.51 -7.65
CA ALA A 406 6.31 -17.06 -8.39
C ALA A 406 6.03 -17.13 -9.90
N ALA A 407 4.82 -17.53 -10.30
CA ALA A 407 4.41 -17.55 -11.71
C ALA A 407 4.36 -16.16 -12.34
N SER A 408 4.08 -15.11 -11.56
CA SER A 408 4.13 -13.72 -12.04
C SER A 408 5.53 -13.23 -12.40
N ALA A 409 6.58 -14.00 -12.16
CA ALA A 409 7.90 -13.78 -12.70
C ALA A 409 7.98 -14.00 -14.23
N LEU A 410 7.11 -14.83 -14.81
CA LEU A 410 7.11 -15.15 -16.24
C LEU A 410 6.93 -13.91 -17.14
N PRO A 411 5.96 -12.99 -16.90
CA PRO A 411 5.88 -11.71 -17.59
C PRO A 411 7.20 -10.95 -17.63
N TYR A 412 7.92 -10.88 -16.52
CA TYR A 412 9.20 -10.17 -16.44
C TYR A 412 10.31 -10.86 -17.23
N LEU A 413 10.35 -12.20 -17.26
CA LEU A 413 11.31 -12.93 -18.08
C LEU A 413 11.07 -12.71 -19.56
N ILE A 414 9.79 -12.58 -19.98
CA ILE A 414 9.42 -12.21 -21.35
C ILE A 414 9.90 -10.78 -21.66
N LEU A 415 9.66 -9.83 -20.76
CA LEU A 415 10.10 -8.44 -20.91
C LEU A 415 11.62 -8.34 -20.99
N ASP A 416 12.35 -9.04 -20.13
CA ASP A 416 13.82 -9.07 -20.17
C ASP A 416 14.36 -9.67 -21.46
N ALA A 417 13.75 -10.71 -21.99
CA ALA A 417 14.12 -11.30 -23.27
C ALA A 417 13.88 -10.33 -24.43
N GLN A 418 12.77 -9.57 -24.43
CA GLN A 418 12.49 -8.52 -25.41
C GLN A 418 13.52 -7.39 -25.32
N ASP A 419 13.85 -6.93 -24.11
CA ASP A 419 14.84 -5.87 -23.88
C ASP A 419 16.24 -6.27 -24.38
N ARG A 420 16.61 -7.54 -24.22
CA ARG A 420 17.90 -8.07 -24.72
C ARG A 420 17.96 -8.10 -26.24
N ARG A 421 16.87 -8.48 -26.91
CA ARG A 421 16.79 -8.51 -28.37
C ARG A 421 16.81 -7.11 -28.99
N ALA A 422 16.28 -6.11 -28.26
CA ALA A 422 16.26 -4.72 -28.73
C ALA A 422 17.59 -3.97 -28.50
N ARG A 423 18.53 -4.52 -27.71
CA ARG A 423 19.87 -3.92 -27.54
C ARG A 423 20.71 -4.23 -28.78
N PRO A 424 21.26 -3.22 -29.50
CA PRO A 424 22.19 -3.49 -30.59
C PRO A 424 23.39 -4.25 -30.03
N ALA A 425 23.89 -5.21 -30.81
CA ALA A 425 25.14 -5.89 -30.48
C ALA A 425 26.20 -4.81 -30.22
N LYS A 426 26.93 -4.88 -29.11
CA LYS A 426 28.09 -4.04 -28.87
C LYS A 426 29.04 -4.31 -30.04
N ASP A 427 29.31 -3.29 -30.87
CA ASP A 427 30.32 -3.38 -31.89
C ASP A 427 31.64 -3.82 -31.26
N PRO A 428 32.25 -4.94 -31.68
CA PRO A 428 33.54 -5.39 -31.15
C PRO A 428 34.69 -4.45 -31.51
N GLU A 429 34.49 -3.51 -32.45
CA GLU A 429 35.54 -2.67 -32.99
C GLU A 429 35.86 -1.40 -32.21
N ALA A 430 35.09 -1.05 -31.16
CA ALA A 430 35.35 0.14 -30.36
C ALA A 430 36.49 0.00 -29.32
N THR A 431 37.13 -1.15 -29.23
CA THR A 431 38.24 -1.42 -28.27
C THR A 431 39.62 -1.48 -28.92
N GLY A 432 39.77 -1.11 -30.19
CA GLY A 432 41.00 -1.34 -30.93
C GLY A 432 41.55 -0.16 -31.75
N ALA A 433 41.32 1.10 -31.36
CA ALA A 433 42.00 2.22 -31.97
C ALA A 433 42.70 3.09 -30.91
N SER A 434 43.94 2.71 -30.57
CA SER A 434 44.93 3.67 -30.06
C SER A 434 45.31 4.59 -31.21
N PRO A 435 45.22 5.92 -31.09
CA PRO A 435 45.88 6.77 -32.03
C PRO A 435 47.40 6.73 -31.75
N ASP A 436 48.14 6.15 -32.68
CA ASP A 436 49.60 6.28 -32.74
C ASP A 436 50.00 7.75 -32.61
N LEU A 437 50.86 7.99 -31.65
CA LEU A 437 51.68 9.21 -31.55
C LEU A 437 52.62 9.31 -32.74
N ALA A 438 52.20 9.97 -33.81
CA ALA A 438 53.09 10.38 -34.86
C ALA A 438 53.85 11.62 -34.37
N THR A 439 55.07 11.41 -33.97
CA THR A 439 56.18 12.36 -33.87
C THR A 439 56.32 13.14 -35.17
N GLY A 440 56.25 14.46 -35.09
CA GLY A 440 56.60 15.39 -36.15
C GLY A 440 57.34 16.59 -35.56
N ALA A 441 58.64 16.45 -35.43
CA ALA A 441 59.55 17.60 -35.22
C ALA A 441 59.61 18.46 -36.43
N GLY A 442 59.74 19.79 -36.29
CA GLY A 442 60.23 20.66 -37.35
C GLY A 442 59.83 22.14 -37.24
N ARG A 443 60.71 22.92 -36.63
CA ARG A 443 61.19 24.27 -37.02
C ARG A 443 60.16 25.26 -37.62
N VAL A 444 59.96 26.40 -37.06
CA VAL A 444 60.78 27.67 -37.04
C VAL A 444 60.17 28.57 -35.95
#